data_c5298bd33bc348e608e5cefc6390e759
#
_entry.id   c5298bd33bc348e608e5cefc6390e759
#
_cell.length_a   1.000
_cell.length_b   1.000
_cell.length_c   1.000
_cell.angle_alpha   90.00
_cell.angle_beta   90.00
_cell.angle_gamma   90.00
#
_symmetry.space_group_name_H-M   'P 1'
#
loop_
_entity.id
_entity.type
_entity.pdbx_description
1 polymer ?
#
loop_
_entity_poly.entity_id
_entity_poly.type
_entity_poly.pdbx_seq_one_letter_code
_entity_poly.pdbx_strand_id
1 'polypeptide(L)'
;MDTNIGAKERVTQNRLIGLFKNVLKYTYLGNWETREGNANIEETLLMAYLLRRGYTDKEIRSAIAKFKQAANSLGGGLYNANKEVYTLLRYGVNVQAEVTEKKKMVHLIDWANPMENDFQIAKEVTIQGESDRRPDLVVYVNGIALVVIELKRSTVSAHEGIRQNIRNQQDGYIPRFFTTIQLLFAGNDTEGLHYGVIKTPEKFWLRWKEPCGEPCKPSRFTAEEYPNELDRSVLQFFDPVRLLEYIHDFIIFDGGIKKAARPNQYFAVKAAQPRICKKQNGIIWHSQGSGKSLTMIWLARWIRENVSDARVVIITDRDELDKQIESGFKDAGEQIQRAKSGGKLIEMLNAAEPWLICTLIHKFGNKNDGDAISVGNKKASKLLDLYLEELAKSLPADFRAKGNIYVFIDECHRTQGGMLHEAMKHIMGDDVML
;
A
#
# COMPACT_ATOMS: atom_id res chain seq x y z
N MET A 1 -17.83 3.44 34.31
CA MET A 1 -17.24 3.73 32.99
C MET A 1 -16.65 5.13 33.08
N ASP A 2 -15.36 5.24 33.42
CA ASP A 2 -14.67 6.53 33.38
C ASP A 2 -14.46 6.94 31.94
N THR A 3 -15.36 7.75 31.44
CA THR A 3 -15.15 8.46 30.18
C THR A 3 -14.12 9.57 30.48
N ASN A 4 -12.89 9.37 30.04
CA ASN A 4 -11.79 10.37 30.11
C ASN A 4 -12.07 11.61 29.23
N ILE A 5 -13.33 12.01 29.13
CA ILE A 5 -13.76 13.21 28.42
C ILE A 5 -13.17 14.43 29.11
N GLY A 6 -12.30 15.18 28.45
CA GLY A 6 -11.62 16.33 28.98
C GLY A 6 -10.27 16.05 29.64
N ALA A 7 -9.76 14.80 29.59
CA ALA A 7 -8.42 14.50 30.05
C ALA A 7 -7.38 15.34 29.27
N LYS A 8 -6.33 15.78 29.98
CA LYS A 8 -5.20 16.49 29.35
C LYS A 8 -4.55 15.58 28.31
N GLU A 9 -4.10 16.13 27.22
CA GLU A 9 -3.41 15.41 26.09
C GLU A 9 -2.31 14.44 26.59
N ARG A 10 -1.55 14.83 27.62
CA ARG A 10 -0.54 13.96 28.26
C ARG A 10 -1.10 12.67 28.86
N VAL A 11 -2.35 12.65 29.31
CA VAL A 11 -2.99 11.42 29.83
C VAL A 11 -3.23 10.43 28.70
N THR A 12 -3.76 10.90 27.58
CA THR A 12 -3.95 10.08 26.36
C THR A 12 -2.61 9.58 25.83
N GLN A 13 -1.58 10.44 25.73
CA GLN A 13 -0.24 10.03 25.32
C GLN A 13 0.33 8.91 26.22
N ASN A 14 0.28 9.08 27.54
CA ASN A 14 0.80 8.09 28.49
C ASN A 14 0.04 6.77 28.42
N ARG A 15 -1.28 6.82 28.25
CA ARG A 15 -2.12 5.64 28.08
C ARG A 15 -1.73 4.88 26.81
N LEU A 16 -1.61 5.55 25.66
CA LEU A 16 -1.17 4.93 24.42
C LEU A 16 0.23 4.34 24.52
N ILE A 17 1.19 5.03 25.15
CA ILE A 17 2.52 4.47 25.42
C ILE A 17 2.40 3.16 26.23
N GLY A 18 1.48 3.12 27.21
CA GLY A 18 1.18 1.90 27.96
C GLY A 18 0.72 0.76 27.05
N LEU A 19 -0.15 1.03 26.07
CA LEU A 19 -0.61 0.05 25.08
C LEU A 19 0.54 -0.42 24.18
N PHE A 20 1.32 0.50 23.64
CA PHE A 20 2.49 0.16 22.82
C PHE A 20 3.47 -0.75 23.57
N LYS A 21 3.80 -0.41 24.82
CA LYS A 21 4.73 -1.20 25.66
C LYS A 21 4.16 -2.55 26.08
N ASN A 22 2.97 -2.54 26.67
CA ASN A 22 2.47 -3.69 27.40
C ASN A 22 1.73 -4.68 26.52
N VAL A 23 1.03 -4.17 25.48
CA VAL A 23 0.22 -4.99 24.59
C VAL A 23 0.97 -5.29 23.29
N LEU A 24 1.45 -4.26 22.59
CA LEU A 24 2.14 -4.40 21.29
C LEU A 24 3.61 -4.76 21.42
N LYS A 25 4.20 -4.68 22.63
CA LYS A 25 5.60 -5.01 22.94
C LYS A 25 6.64 -4.12 22.26
N TYR A 26 6.29 -2.88 21.97
CA TYR A 26 7.24 -1.89 21.47
C TYR A 26 8.20 -1.45 22.59
N THR A 27 9.45 -1.21 22.24
CA THR A 27 10.43 -0.60 23.15
C THR A 27 10.16 0.89 23.28
N TYR A 28 9.89 1.36 24.48
CA TYR A 28 9.74 2.79 24.74
C TYR A 28 11.11 3.45 24.91
N LEU A 29 11.45 4.37 24.01
CA LEU A 29 12.75 5.06 23.98
C LEU A 29 12.83 6.23 24.96
N GLY A 30 11.71 6.67 25.53
CA GLY A 30 11.65 7.76 26.50
C GLY A 30 10.94 9.02 25.98
N ASN A 31 10.96 10.04 26.84
CA ASN A 31 10.53 11.39 26.47
C ASN A 31 11.73 12.14 25.88
N TRP A 32 11.60 12.55 24.62
CA TRP A 32 12.66 13.21 23.85
C TRP A 32 12.46 14.72 23.70
N GLU A 33 11.71 15.30 24.62
CA GLU A 33 11.45 16.76 24.66
C GLU A 33 12.73 17.59 24.78
N THR A 34 13.67 17.14 25.60
CA THR A 34 14.95 17.84 25.86
C THR A 34 16.16 17.09 25.31
N ARG A 35 15.95 15.95 24.65
CA ARG A 35 17.04 15.19 24.03
C ARG A 35 17.53 15.94 22.81
N GLU A 36 18.84 16.16 22.73
CA GLU A 36 19.50 16.74 21.56
C GLU A 36 19.74 15.69 20.45
N GLY A 37 19.78 16.15 19.20
CA GLY A 37 20.12 15.32 18.06
C GLY A 37 19.04 14.31 17.65
N ASN A 38 17.77 14.53 18.02
CA ASN A 38 16.67 13.70 17.54
C ASN A 38 16.59 13.76 16.01
N ALA A 39 16.47 12.61 15.38
CA ALA A 39 16.49 12.48 13.92
C ALA A 39 15.44 11.49 13.42
N ASN A 40 15.18 11.52 12.14
CA ASN A 40 14.37 10.52 11.47
C ASN A 40 15.13 9.20 11.23
N ILE A 41 16.45 9.19 11.43
CA ILE A 41 17.31 8.00 11.38
C ILE A 41 18.18 8.01 12.64
N GLU A 42 17.89 7.15 13.59
CA GLU A 42 18.67 6.92 14.80
C GLU A 42 19.77 5.90 14.48
N GLU A 43 20.92 6.40 14.02
CA GLU A 43 22.00 5.58 13.43
C GLU A 43 22.47 4.46 14.35
N THR A 44 22.58 4.73 15.66
CA THR A 44 23.02 3.73 16.64
C THR A 44 22.07 2.52 16.71
N LEU A 45 20.75 2.79 16.65
CA LEU A 45 19.73 1.73 16.67
C LEU A 45 19.75 0.96 15.34
N LEU A 46 19.86 1.67 14.20
CA LEU A 46 19.92 1.02 12.89
C LEU A 46 21.20 0.17 12.73
N MET A 47 22.35 0.68 13.19
CA MET A 47 23.60 -0.11 13.20
C MET A 47 23.46 -1.37 14.03
N ALA A 48 22.92 -1.28 15.24
CA ALA A 48 22.73 -2.44 16.12
C ALA A 48 21.82 -3.50 15.47
N TYR A 49 20.74 -3.09 14.83
CA TYR A 49 19.88 -3.98 14.05
C TYR A 49 20.65 -4.67 12.91
N LEU A 50 21.34 -3.91 12.07
CA LEU A 50 22.04 -4.43 10.89
C LEU A 50 23.21 -5.37 11.30
N LEU A 51 23.94 -5.08 12.39
CA LEU A 51 24.96 -5.97 12.95
C LEU A 51 24.32 -7.31 13.36
N ARG A 52 23.20 -7.29 14.04
CA ARG A 52 22.45 -8.51 14.42
C ARG A 52 21.98 -9.31 13.21
N ARG A 53 21.74 -8.66 12.07
CA ARG A 53 21.40 -9.30 10.79
C ARG A 53 22.61 -9.87 10.05
N GLY A 54 23.81 -9.73 10.61
CA GLY A 54 25.04 -10.32 10.06
C GLY A 54 25.71 -9.52 8.93
N TYR A 55 25.36 -8.24 8.78
CA TYR A 55 26.08 -7.35 7.86
C TYR A 55 27.41 -6.87 8.45
N THR A 56 28.40 -6.69 7.61
CA THR A 56 29.71 -6.17 8.04
C THR A 56 29.67 -4.65 8.27
N ASP A 57 30.60 -4.13 9.08
CA ASP A 57 30.68 -2.69 9.35
C ASP A 57 30.80 -1.84 8.08
N LYS A 58 31.52 -2.30 7.07
CA LYS A 58 31.66 -1.59 5.78
C LYS A 58 30.32 -1.54 5.04
N GLU A 59 29.61 -2.67 4.96
CA GLU A 59 28.29 -2.74 4.33
C GLU A 59 27.29 -1.84 5.05
N ILE A 60 27.28 -1.86 6.37
CA ILE A 60 26.39 -1.05 7.22
C ILE A 60 26.65 0.45 6.99
N ARG A 61 27.89 0.89 7.10
CA ARG A 61 28.24 2.30 6.88
C ARG A 61 27.88 2.78 5.49
N SER A 62 28.14 1.96 4.45
CA SER A 62 27.76 2.28 3.07
C SER A 62 26.24 2.36 2.90
N ALA A 63 25.50 1.41 3.49
CA ALA A 63 24.04 1.40 3.43
C ALA A 63 23.41 2.62 4.13
N ILE A 64 23.87 2.91 5.36
CA ILE A 64 23.38 4.08 6.12
C ILE A 64 23.72 5.38 5.41
N ALA A 65 24.93 5.53 4.85
CA ALA A 65 25.31 6.72 4.12
C ALA A 65 24.40 6.97 2.90
N LYS A 66 24.14 5.94 2.09
CA LYS A 66 23.24 6.04 0.94
C LYS A 66 21.78 6.32 1.36
N PHE A 67 21.32 5.67 2.41
CA PHE A 67 19.97 5.90 2.93
C PHE A 67 19.79 7.32 3.47
N LYS A 68 20.79 7.83 4.21
CA LYS A 68 20.80 9.23 4.67
C LYS A 68 20.89 10.22 3.50
N GLN A 69 21.66 9.91 2.45
CA GLN A 69 21.73 10.75 1.26
C GLN A 69 20.34 10.89 0.63
N ALA A 70 19.59 9.79 0.44
CA ALA A 70 18.23 9.83 -0.07
C ALA A 70 17.29 10.62 0.86
N ALA A 71 17.35 10.38 2.19
CA ALA A 71 16.55 11.07 3.17
C ALA A 71 16.85 12.59 3.27
N ASN A 72 18.06 13.01 2.92
CA ASN A 72 18.45 14.43 2.94
C ASN A 72 18.22 15.15 1.60
N SER A 73 17.85 14.45 0.54
CA SER A 73 17.72 14.98 -0.83
C SER A 73 16.37 15.67 -1.04
N LEU A 74 16.16 16.86 -0.48
CA LEU A 74 14.94 17.65 -0.67
C LEU A 74 14.92 18.50 -1.96
N GLY A 75 15.98 18.51 -2.76
CA GLY A 75 16.04 19.32 -3.98
C GLY A 75 14.93 19.02 -5.00
N GLY A 76 14.40 17.79 -5.02
CA GLY A 76 13.23 17.39 -5.80
C GLY A 76 11.89 17.47 -5.03
N GLY A 77 11.90 18.04 -3.82
CA GLY A 77 10.76 18.14 -2.93
C GLY A 77 10.51 16.88 -2.10
N LEU A 78 9.70 17.03 -1.05
CA LEU A 78 9.39 15.97 -0.07
C LEU A 78 8.85 14.68 -0.72
N TYR A 79 8.01 14.79 -1.76
CA TYR A 79 7.45 13.63 -2.44
C TYR A 79 8.54 12.73 -3.05
N ASN A 80 9.49 13.32 -3.80
CA ASN A 80 10.55 12.56 -4.46
C ASN A 80 11.53 11.95 -3.46
N ALA A 81 11.92 12.71 -2.42
CA ALA A 81 12.78 12.20 -1.36
C ALA A 81 12.11 11.02 -0.61
N ASN A 82 10.83 11.16 -0.25
CA ASN A 82 10.10 10.09 0.42
C ASN A 82 9.89 8.86 -0.49
N LYS A 83 9.68 9.05 -1.79
CA LYS A 83 9.60 7.95 -2.78
C LYS A 83 10.91 7.18 -2.88
N GLU A 84 12.03 7.90 -2.95
CA GLU A 84 13.36 7.28 -2.97
C GLU A 84 13.65 6.51 -1.69
N VAL A 85 13.39 7.12 -0.53
CA VAL A 85 13.50 6.47 0.77
C VAL A 85 12.62 5.21 0.84
N TYR A 86 11.34 5.31 0.43
CA TYR A 86 10.44 4.15 0.40
C TYR A 86 10.97 3.02 -0.49
N THR A 87 11.57 3.35 -1.64
CA THR A 87 12.18 2.37 -2.52
C THR A 87 13.34 1.64 -1.83
N LEU A 88 14.19 2.38 -1.10
CA LEU A 88 15.29 1.78 -0.33
C LEU A 88 14.80 0.95 0.86
N LEU A 89 13.72 1.37 1.52
CA LEU A 89 13.09 0.58 2.59
C LEU A 89 12.52 -0.73 2.04
N ARG A 90 11.79 -0.67 0.92
CA ARG A 90 11.09 -1.81 0.36
C ARG A 90 12.03 -2.84 -0.26
N TYR A 91 13.00 -2.39 -1.04
CA TYR A 91 13.86 -3.28 -1.84
C TYR A 91 15.27 -3.45 -1.27
N GLY A 92 15.64 -2.64 -0.27
CA GLY A 92 16.97 -2.63 0.29
C GLY A 92 17.92 -1.64 -0.38
N VAL A 93 19.09 -1.50 0.21
CA VAL A 93 20.16 -0.62 -0.25
C VAL A 93 21.25 -1.44 -0.93
N ASN A 94 21.49 -1.20 -2.21
CA ASN A 94 22.55 -1.88 -2.93
C ASN A 94 23.90 -1.27 -2.56
N VAL A 95 24.77 -2.05 -1.95
CA VAL A 95 26.11 -1.63 -1.50
C VAL A 95 27.20 -2.47 -2.15
N GLN A 96 28.38 -1.87 -2.27
CA GLN A 96 29.61 -2.53 -2.68
C GLN A 96 30.67 -2.12 -1.67
N ALA A 97 31.08 -3.07 -0.83
CA ALA A 97 32.02 -2.77 0.25
C ALA A 97 33.45 -2.51 -0.27
N GLU A 98 33.84 -3.19 -1.35
CA GLU A 98 35.10 -2.95 -2.07
C GLU A 98 34.88 -2.99 -3.59
N VAL A 99 35.74 -2.29 -4.34
CA VAL A 99 35.62 -2.19 -5.82
C VAL A 99 35.66 -3.58 -6.48
N THR A 100 36.35 -4.52 -5.88
CA THR A 100 36.49 -5.92 -6.36
C THR A 100 35.39 -6.85 -5.93
N GLU A 101 34.54 -6.44 -4.97
CA GLU A 101 33.47 -7.29 -4.45
C GLU A 101 32.18 -7.16 -5.28
N LYS A 102 31.36 -8.23 -5.24
CA LYS A 102 30.02 -8.19 -5.81
C LYS A 102 29.11 -7.27 -5.00
N LYS A 103 28.25 -6.56 -5.69
CA LYS A 103 27.21 -5.76 -5.06
C LYS A 103 26.33 -6.66 -4.18
N LYS A 104 26.05 -6.20 -2.97
CA LYS A 104 25.19 -6.88 -1.99
C LYS A 104 24.02 -5.99 -1.61
N MET A 105 22.85 -6.61 -1.39
CA MET A 105 21.66 -5.91 -0.94
C MET A 105 21.61 -5.92 0.59
N VAL A 106 21.52 -4.74 1.21
CA VAL A 106 21.32 -4.56 2.64
C VAL A 106 19.86 -4.19 2.87
N HIS A 107 19.11 -5.07 3.54
CA HIS A 107 17.72 -4.84 3.89
C HIS A 107 17.60 -4.12 5.22
N LEU A 108 17.00 -2.91 5.19
CA LEU A 108 16.81 -2.07 6.37
C LEU A 108 15.63 -2.53 7.23
N ILE A 109 14.70 -3.29 6.64
CA ILE A 109 13.52 -3.89 7.27
C ILE A 109 13.42 -5.34 6.79
N ASP A 110 13.12 -6.25 7.72
CA ASP A 110 12.75 -7.62 7.38
C ASP A 110 11.23 -7.72 7.19
N TRP A 111 10.83 -7.67 5.93
CA TRP A 111 9.40 -7.74 5.55
C TRP A 111 8.85 -9.17 5.65
N ALA A 112 9.71 -10.17 5.43
CA ALA A 112 9.31 -11.58 5.45
C ALA A 112 9.06 -12.08 6.87
N ASN A 113 9.84 -11.58 7.84
CA ASN A 113 9.73 -11.91 9.24
C ASN A 113 9.54 -10.66 10.09
N PRO A 114 8.33 -10.07 10.12
CA PRO A 114 8.07 -8.80 10.77
C PRO A 114 8.56 -8.72 12.23
N MET A 115 8.48 -9.82 12.97
CA MET A 115 8.86 -9.89 14.39
C MET A 115 10.38 -9.87 14.63
N GLU A 116 11.20 -10.00 13.58
CA GLU A 116 12.66 -9.86 13.66
C GLU A 116 13.12 -8.39 13.66
N ASN A 117 12.18 -7.46 13.43
CA ASN A 117 12.46 -6.02 13.51
C ASN A 117 12.30 -5.47 14.93
N ASP A 118 13.03 -4.40 15.22
CA ASP A 118 12.91 -3.65 16.47
C ASP A 118 11.84 -2.57 16.33
N PHE A 119 10.71 -2.75 16.99
CA PHE A 119 9.65 -1.76 17.07
C PHE A 119 9.85 -0.86 18.29
N GLN A 120 9.92 0.44 18.06
CA GLN A 120 10.26 1.40 19.08
C GLN A 120 9.33 2.61 19.04
N ILE A 121 9.09 3.25 20.17
CA ILE A 121 8.27 4.46 20.25
C ILE A 121 8.93 5.49 21.16
N ALA A 122 8.99 6.75 20.72
CA ALA A 122 9.43 7.89 21.49
C ALA A 122 8.29 8.90 21.67
N LYS A 123 8.30 9.62 22.79
CA LYS A 123 7.32 10.64 23.13
C LYS A 123 7.94 12.04 23.03
N GLU A 124 7.14 13.05 22.62
CA GLU A 124 7.51 14.46 22.61
C GLU A 124 8.87 14.69 21.90
N VAL A 125 8.95 14.25 20.65
CA VAL A 125 10.22 14.23 19.90
C VAL A 125 10.50 15.62 19.34
N THR A 126 11.37 16.40 19.99
CA THR A 126 11.78 17.72 19.51
C THR A 126 12.70 17.60 18.30
N ILE A 127 12.26 18.08 17.15
CA ILE A 127 13.02 18.11 15.90
C ILE A 127 13.41 19.53 15.56
N GLN A 128 14.69 19.73 15.35
CA GLN A 128 15.25 21.03 14.93
C GLN A 128 14.97 21.27 13.43
N GLY A 129 14.54 22.49 13.12
CA GLY A 129 14.25 22.96 11.78
C GLY A 129 14.40 24.47 11.70
N GLU A 130 13.87 25.11 10.66
CA GLU A 130 13.75 26.57 10.66
C GLU A 130 12.87 27.06 11.81
N SER A 131 11.80 26.33 12.07
CA SER A 131 10.98 26.39 13.28
C SER A 131 10.91 25.00 13.88
N ASP A 132 11.43 24.83 15.06
CA ASP A 132 11.40 23.55 15.77
C ASP A 132 9.96 23.04 15.94
N ARG A 133 9.80 21.76 15.82
CA ARG A 133 8.51 21.08 16.03
C ARG A 133 8.70 19.86 16.92
N ARG A 134 7.62 19.53 17.62
CA ARG A 134 7.62 18.45 18.58
C ARG A 134 6.40 17.54 18.37
N PRO A 135 6.52 16.54 17.48
CA PRO A 135 5.53 15.48 17.36
C PRO A 135 5.27 14.78 18.69
N ASP A 136 4.00 14.49 18.97
CA ASP A 136 3.58 13.87 20.24
C ASP A 136 4.19 12.47 20.42
N LEU A 137 4.04 11.61 19.41
CA LEU A 137 4.60 10.26 19.38
C LEU A 137 5.23 9.98 18.02
N VAL A 138 6.39 9.35 18.02
CA VAL A 138 7.06 8.87 16.81
C VAL A 138 7.35 7.38 16.95
N VAL A 139 6.93 6.59 15.95
CA VAL A 139 7.24 5.18 15.87
C VAL A 139 8.43 4.98 14.97
N TYR A 140 9.43 4.29 15.51
CA TYR A 140 10.61 3.85 14.80
C TYR A 140 10.56 2.35 14.56
N VAL A 141 11.08 1.92 13.42
CA VAL A 141 11.38 0.51 13.15
C VAL A 141 12.86 0.42 12.81
N ASN A 142 13.60 -0.39 13.57
CA ASN A 142 15.05 -0.52 13.43
C ASN A 142 15.80 0.83 13.52
N GLY A 143 15.27 1.77 14.31
CA GLY A 143 15.82 3.13 14.41
C GLY A 143 15.46 4.07 13.27
N ILE A 144 14.58 3.70 12.34
CA ILE A 144 14.06 4.56 11.28
C ILE A 144 12.67 5.04 11.65
N ALA A 145 12.45 6.35 11.72
CA ALA A 145 11.15 6.95 11.96
C ALA A 145 10.22 6.70 10.77
N LEU A 146 9.19 5.89 10.97
CA LEU A 146 8.22 5.54 9.93
C LEU A 146 6.85 6.16 10.15
N VAL A 147 6.51 6.53 11.39
CA VAL A 147 5.18 7.04 11.73
C VAL A 147 5.26 8.21 12.70
N VAL A 148 4.41 9.21 12.45
CA VAL A 148 4.13 10.32 13.38
C VAL A 148 2.67 10.24 13.82
N ILE A 149 2.42 10.42 15.11
CA ILE A 149 1.08 10.45 15.70
C ILE A 149 0.91 11.76 16.46
N GLU A 150 -0.07 12.56 16.08
CA GLU A 150 -0.49 13.77 16.78
C GLU A 150 -1.79 13.51 17.55
N LEU A 151 -1.79 13.76 18.82
CA LEU A 151 -2.93 13.52 19.70
C LEU A 151 -3.56 14.84 20.13
N LYS A 152 -4.85 14.80 20.31
CA LYS A 152 -5.60 15.93 20.85
C LYS A 152 -6.46 15.47 22.02
N ARG A 153 -6.71 16.37 22.97
CA ARG A 153 -7.68 16.09 24.03
C ARG A 153 -9.07 15.90 23.43
N SER A 154 -9.92 15.12 24.06
CA SER A 154 -11.26 14.75 23.58
C SER A 154 -12.19 15.93 23.26
N THR A 155 -11.92 17.13 23.79
CA THR A 155 -12.67 18.37 23.53
C THR A 155 -12.12 19.19 22.36
N VAL A 156 -11.06 18.74 21.71
CA VAL A 156 -10.43 19.38 20.54
C VAL A 156 -10.51 18.41 19.39
N SER A 157 -10.97 18.87 18.24
CA SER A 157 -11.09 17.99 17.06
C SER A 157 -9.74 17.37 16.67
N ALA A 158 -9.77 16.10 16.29
CA ALA A 158 -8.63 15.39 15.70
C ALA A 158 -8.10 16.09 14.44
N HIS A 159 -8.93 16.89 13.77
CA HIS A 159 -8.53 17.73 12.63
C HIS A 159 -7.44 18.74 12.96
N GLU A 160 -7.33 19.21 14.20
CA GLU A 160 -6.20 20.07 14.62
C GLU A 160 -4.87 19.31 14.57
N GLY A 161 -4.85 18.03 14.97
CA GLY A 161 -3.68 17.16 14.82
C GLY A 161 -3.35 16.88 13.34
N ILE A 162 -4.38 16.73 12.50
CA ILE A 162 -4.21 16.61 11.05
C ILE A 162 -3.53 17.85 10.47
N ARG A 163 -4.04 19.04 10.81
CA ARG A 163 -3.47 20.33 10.36
C ARG A 163 -2.06 20.54 10.87
N GLN A 164 -1.76 20.09 12.09
CA GLN A 164 -0.42 20.11 12.66
C GLN A 164 0.53 19.24 11.85
N ASN A 165 0.17 18.01 11.53
CA ASN A 165 0.93 17.12 10.64
C ASN A 165 1.17 17.75 9.26
N ILE A 166 0.14 18.35 8.65
CA ILE A 166 0.27 19.00 7.33
C ILE A 166 1.23 20.20 7.41
N ARG A 167 1.11 21.02 8.44
CA ARG A 167 1.95 22.21 8.64
C ARG A 167 3.42 21.83 8.85
N ASN A 168 3.69 20.81 9.66
CA ASN A 168 5.05 20.37 9.97
C ASN A 168 5.85 19.92 8.76
N GLN A 169 5.18 19.56 7.65
CA GLN A 169 5.80 19.15 6.39
C GLN A 169 6.15 20.32 5.44
N GLN A 170 5.70 21.54 5.75
CA GLN A 170 5.93 22.70 4.90
C GLN A 170 7.35 23.26 5.10
N ASP A 171 7.83 23.98 4.08
CA ASP A 171 9.05 24.76 4.18
C ASP A 171 8.91 25.75 5.37
N GLY A 172 9.99 26.02 6.07
CA GLY A 172 9.96 26.81 7.30
C GLY A 172 9.71 26.00 8.59
N TYR A 173 9.44 24.69 8.46
CA TYR A 173 9.27 23.79 9.61
C TYR A 173 10.29 22.63 9.55
N ILE A 174 9.82 21.37 9.58
CA ILE A 174 10.67 20.18 9.65
C ILE A 174 10.45 19.19 8.48
N PRO A 175 10.35 19.64 7.21
CA PRO A 175 10.03 18.74 6.08
C PRO A 175 11.04 17.61 5.94
N ARG A 176 12.32 17.82 6.30
CA ARG A 176 13.36 16.79 6.25
C ARG A 176 13.06 15.60 7.14
N PHE A 177 12.43 15.80 8.29
CA PHE A 177 12.03 14.71 9.17
C PHE A 177 11.01 13.78 8.50
N PHE A 178 10.15 14.32 7.65
CA PHE A 178 9.09 13.57 6.96
C PHE A 178 9.57 12.75 5.74
N THR A 179 10.84 12.84 5.37
CA THR A 179 11.36 12.05 4.24
C THR A 179 11.33 10.55 4.50
N THR A 180 11.47 10.10 5.75
CA THR A 180 11.38 8.68 6.12
C THR A 180 9.97 8.29 6.54
N ILE A 181 9.11 9.23 6.91
CA ILE A 181 7.77 8.96 7.43
C ILE A 181 6.88 8.36 6.34
N GLN A 182 6.34 7.19 6.62
CA GLN A 182 5.48 6.47 5.71
C GLN A 182 4.00 6.71 5.98
N LEU A 183 3.63 6.86 7.25
CA LEU A 183 2.26 7.06 7.69
C LEU A 183 2.19 8.20 8.73
N LEU A 184 1.09 8.92 8.68
CA LEU A 184 0.76 10.01 9.59
C LEU A 184 -0.55 9.70 10.28
N PHE A 185 -0.61 9.93 11.57
CA PHE A 185 -1.83 9.72 12.35
C PHE A 185 -2.18 10.97 13.15
N ALA A 186 -3.49 11.14 13.34
CA ALA A 186 -4.03 12.09 14.28
C ALA A 186 -5.27 11.48 14.97
N GLY A 187 -5.48 11.77 16.23
CA GLY A 187 -6.64 11.21 16.93
C GLY A 187 -6.93 11.80 18.28
N ASN A 188 -8.12 11.49 18.76
CA ASN A 188 -8.57 11.73 20.11
C ASN A 188 -9.56 10.65 20.54
N ASP A 189 -9.95 10.65 21.82
CA ASP A 189 -10.85 9.61 22.36
C ASP A 189 -12.28 9.66 21.80
N THR A 190 -12.70 10.79 21.23
CA THR A 190 -14.05 10.99 20.73
C THR A 190 -14.18 10.66 19.24
N GLU A 191 -13.19 11.06 18.44
CA GLU A 191 -13.22 10.91 16.96
C GLU A 191 -12.44 9.68 16.48
N GLY A 192 -11.68 9.02 17.38
CA GLY A 192 -10.85 7.86 17.06
C GLY A 192 -9.58 8.21 16.32
N LEU A 193 -9.05 7.27 15.54
CA LEU A 193 -7.77 7.35 14.85
C LEU A 193 -7.95 7.67 13.37
N HIS A 194 -7.39 8.79 12.93
CA HIS A 194 -7.31 9.20 11.54
C HIS A 194 -5.89 9.00 11.01
N TYR A 195 -5.76 8.71 9.73
CA TYR A 195 -4.46 8.50 9.10
C TYR A 195 -4.38 9.08 7.70
N GLY A 196 -3.17 9.35 7.30
CA GLY A 196 -2.81 9.81 5.96
C GLY A 196 -1.35 9.51 5.66
N VAL A 197 -0.88 10.04 4.56
CA VAL A 197 0.52 9.99 4.15
C VAL A 197 1.04 11.41 3.93
N ILE A 198 2.32 11.57 3.62
CA ILE A 198 2.88 12.89 3.33
C ILE A 198 2.04 13.64 2.27
N LYS A 199 1.87 14.94 2.47
CA LYS A 199 1.11 15.84 1.58
C LYS A 199 -0.36 15.47 1.36
N THR A 200 -0.95 14.56 2.15
CA THR A 200 -2.39 14.29 2.08
C THR A 200 -3.18 15.53 2.54
N PRO A 201 -4.01 16.14 1.67
CA PRO A 201 -4.90 17.23 2.08
C PRO A 201 -5.87 16.77 3.19
N GLU A 202 -6.23 17.67 4.10
CA GLU A 202 -7.07 17.39 5.27
C GLU A 202 -8.33 16.57 4.93
N LYS A 203 -9.05 16.95 3.87
CA LYS A 203 -10.29 16.29 3.42
C LYS A 203 -10.13 14.84 2.96
N PHE A 204 -8.91 14.38 2.73
CA PHE A 204 -8.59 13.01 2.28
C PHE A 204 -7.97 12.15 3.38
N TRP A 205 -7.87 12.65 4.61
CA TRP A 205 -7.50 11.82 5.73
C TRP A 205 -8.59 10.80 6.01
N LEU A 206 -8.19 9.59 6.36
CA LEU A 206 -9.04 8.42 6.50
C LEU A 206 -9.18 8.06 7.98
N ARG A 207 -10.35 7.60 8.38
CA ARG A 207 -10.53 7.02 9.71
C ARG A 207 -10.33 5.52 9.64
N TRP A 208 -9.52 4.96 10.55
CA TRP A 208 -9.37 3.52 10.64
C TRP A 208 -10.63 2.89 11.22
N LYS A 209 -11.20 1.93 10.51
CA LYS A 209 -12.32 1.11 10.96
C LYS A 209 -12.16 -0.28 10.42
N GLU A 210 -12.27 -1.29 11.28
CA GLU A 210 -12.35 -2.67 10.86
C GLU A 210 -13.80 -3.07 10.55
N PRO A 211 -14.01 -3.91 9.52
CA PRO A 211 -15.33 -4.45 9.25
C PRO A 211 -15.75 -5.41 10.37
N CYS A 212 -17.05 -5.43 10.66
CA CYS A 212 -17.65 -6.40 11.56
C CYS A 212 -18.06 -7.63 10.75
N GLY A 213 -17.48 -8.81 11.03
CA GLY A 213 -17.88 -10.09 10.44
C GLY A 213 -17.02 -10.56 9.24
N GLU A 214 -17.44 -11.72 8.70
CA GLU A 214 -16.83 -12.34 7.52
C GLU A 214 -16.84 -11.40 6.29
N PRO A 215 -15.85 -11.48 5.36
CA PRO A 215 -14.85 -12.55 5.22
C PRO A 215 -13.51 -12.24 5.89
N CYS A 216 -13.36 -11.11 6.58
CA CYS A 216 -12.12 -10.72 7.22
C CYS A 216 -12.04 -11.33 8.61
N LYS A 217 -10.90 -11.95 8.95
CA LYS A 217 -10.65 -12.35 10.33
C LYS A 217 -10.67 -11.07 11.19
N PRO A 218 -11.54 -11.01 12.21
CA PRO A 218 -11.55 -9.90 13.14
C PRO A 218 -10.19 -9.79 13.83
N SER A 219 -9.79 -8.57 14.14
CA SER A 219 -8.63 -8.36 14.99
C SER A 219 -8.85 -9.03 16.35
N ARG A 220 -7.74 -9.46 16.96
CA ARG A 220 -7.74 -9.90 18.37
C ARG A 220 -8.12 -8.79 19.35
N PHE A 221 -8.11 -7.53 18.89
CA PHE A 221 -8.45 -6.37 19.72
C PHE A 221 -9.92 -6.00 19.48
N THR A 222 -10.80 -6.53 20.30
CA THR A 222 -12.25 -6.37 20.17
C THR A 222 -12.79 -5.17 20.95
N ALA A 223 -14.04 -4.81 20.71
CA ALA A 223 -14.70 -3.71 21.43
C ALA A 223 -15.01 -4.08 22.88
N GLU A 224 -15.20 -5.36 23.19
CA GLU A 224 -15.42 -5.87 24.54
C GLU A 224 -14.16 -5.69 25.40
N GLU A 225 -13.00 -6.00 24.85
CA GLU A 225 -11.72 -5.91 25.55
C GLU A 225 -11.16 -4.47 25.56
N TYR A 226 -11.34 -3.74 24.46
CA TYR A 226 -10.88 -2.35 24.30
C TYR A 226 -12.04 -1.45 23.88
N PRO A 227 -12.88 -0.99 24.84
CA PRO A 227 -14.08 -0.19 24.55
C PRO A 227 -13.74 1.22 24.01
N ASN A 228 -12.57 1.79 24.38
CA ASN A 228 -12.14 3.05 23.83
C ASN A 228 -11.74 2.89 22.35
N GLU A 229 -12.38 3.67 21.47
CA GLU A 229 -12.18 3.52 20.02
C GLU A 229 -10.77 3.91 19.57
N LEU A 230 -10.17 4.93 20.17
CA LEU A 230 -8.80 5.32 19.85
C LEU A 230 -7.82 4.21 20.23
N ASP A 231 -7.94 3.66 21.44
CA ASP A 231 -7.09 2.58 21.94
C ASP A 231 -7.18 1.35 21.04
N ARG A 232 -8.41 0.93 20.74
CA ARG A 232 -8.67 -0.21 19.88
C ARG A 232 -8.10 0.00 18.47
N SER A 233 -8.34 1.16 17.86
CA SER A 233 -7.82 1.48 16.54
C SER A 233 -6.30 1.53 16.50
N VAL A 234 -5.65 2.05 17.54
CA VAL A 234 -4.19 2.03 17.69
C VAL A 234 -3.69 0.60 17.79
N LEU A 235 -4.25 -0.23 18.65
CA LEU A 235 -3.84 -1.63 18.79
C LEU A 235 -4.03 -2.41 17.49
N GLN A 236 -5.13 -2.18 16.80
CA GLN A 236 -5.44 -2.82 15.52
C GLN A 236 -4.45 -2.42 14.43
N PHE A 237 -4.17 -1.14 14.27
CA PHE A 237 -3.30 -0.67 13.19
C PHE A 237 -1.82 -0.91 13.46
N PHE A 238 -1.39 -0.72 14.70
CA PHE A 238 0.02 -0.81 15.11
C PHE A 238 0.45 -2.22 15.56
N ASP A 239 -0.39 -3.25 15.36
CA ASP A 239 0.13 -4.62 15.45
C ASP A 239 1.36 -4.74 14.52
N PRO A 240 2.52 -5.20 15.02
CA PRO A 240 3.77 -5.18 14.26
C PRO A 240 3.67 -5.77 12.85
N VAL A 241 2.98 -6.90 12.73
CA VAL A 241 2.80 -7.56 11.43
C VAL A 241 1.97 -6.69 10.49
N ARG A 242 0.86 -6.15 10.99
CA ARG A 242 -0.03 -5.30 10.19
C ARG A 242 0.62 -3.99 9.79
N LEU A 243 1.34 -3.33 10.71
CA LEU A 243 2.00 -2.08 10.41
C LEU A 243 2.99 -2.24 9.24
N LEU A 244 3.84 -3.25 9.30
CA LEU A 244 4.81 -3.51 8.24
C LEU A 244 4.12 -3.96 6.95
N GLU A 245 3.15 -4.87 7.01
CA GLU A 245 2.35 -5.25 5.84
C GLU A 245 1.70 -4.03 5.19
N TYR A 246 1.11 -3.14 5.99
CA TYR A 246 0.45 -1.95 5.46
C TYR A 246 1.44 -1.01 4.76
N ILE A 247 2.61 -0.77 5.35
CA ILE A 247 3.65 0.05 4.73
C ILE A 247 4.17 -0.62 3.46
N HIS A 248 4.38 -1.93 3.46
CA HIS A 248 4.93 -2.67 2.33
C HIS A 248 3.94 -2.77 1.16
N ASP A 249 2.70 -3.21 1.42
CA ASP A 249 1.76 -3.61 0.38
C ASP A 249 0.75 -2.53 0.01
N PHE A 250 0.43 -1.57 0.92
CA PHE A 250 -0.72 -0.68 0.78
C PHE A 250 -0.37 0.79 0.63
N ILE A 251 0.89 1.09 0.30
CA ILE A 251 1.36 2.43 -0.08
C ILE A 251 1.78 2.41 -1.54
N ILE A 252 1.37 3.44 -2.30
CA ILE A 252 1.81 3.67 -3.67
C ILE A 252 2.14 5.14 -3.89
N PHE A 253 2.99 5.38 -4.90
CA PHE A 253 3.34 6.70 -5.40
C PHE A 253 2.77 6.82 -6.82
N ASP A 254 1.72 7.62 -6.97
CA ASP A 254 0.88 7.69 -8.16
C ASP A 254 0.85 9.13 -8.67
N GLY A 255 1.50 9.40 -9.80
CA GLY A 255 1.46 10.69 -10.49
C GLY A 255 1.84 11.91 -9.63
N GLY A 256 2.82 11.80 -8.72
CA GLY A 256 3.21 12.88 -7.82
C GLY A 256 2.45 12.91 -6.48
N ILE A 257 1.53 11.98 -6.26
CA ILE A 257 0.74 11.86 -5.04
C ILE A 257 1.05 10.52 -4.37
N LYS A 258 1.46 10.57 -3.10
CA LYS A 258 1.53 9.36 -2.27
C LYS A 258 0.14 8.99 -1.78
N LYS A 259 -0.23 7.72 -1.90
CA LYS A 259 -1.54 7.21 -1.49
C LYS A 259 -1.38 6.01 -0.57
N ALA A 260 -2.27 5.92 0.41
CA ALA A 260 -2.44 4.76 1.28
C ALA A 260 -3.83 4.15 1.05
N ALA A 261 -3.96 2.86 1.24
CA ALA A 261 -5.24 2.17 1.08
C ALA A 261 -6.30 2.68 2.06
N ARG A 262 -7.53 2.77 1.61
CA ARG A 262 -8.69 2.94 2.50
C ARG A 262 -8.96 1.63 3.24
N PRO A 263 -9.61 1.65 4.41
CA PRO A 263 -9.93 0.41 5.13
C PRO A 263 -10.65 -0.62 4.26
N ASN A 264 -11.66 -0.19 3.48
CA ASN A 264 -12.38 -1.09 2.57
C ASN A 264 -11.48 -1.72 1.50
N GLN A 265 -10.49 -0.98 0.99
CA GLN A 265 -9.53 -1.50 0.00
C GLN A 265 -8.55 -2.48 0.65
N TYR A 266 -8.01 -2.14 1.83
CA TYR A 266 -7.15 -3.01 2.61
C TYR A 266 -7.84 -4.35 2.88
N PHE A 267 -9.03 -4.32 3.47
CA PHE A 267 -9.76 -5.55 3.83
C PHE A 267 -10.23 -6.34 2.60
N ALA A 268 -10.55 -5.70 1.48
CA ALA A 268 -10.88 -6.40 0.24
C ALA A 268 -9.69 -7.19 -0.30
N VAL A 269 -8.49 -6.59 -0.31
CA VAL A 269 -7.27 -7.30 -0.72
C VAL A 269 -6.97 -8.44 0.25
N LYS A 270 -7.07 -8.20 1.56
CA LYS A 270 -6.86 -9.25 2.60
C LYS A 270 -7.84 -10.41 2.46
N ALA A 271 -9.09 -10.15 2.10
CA ALA A 271 -10.08 -11.19 1.86
C ALA A 271 -9.83 -11.98 0.55
N ALA A 272 -9.25 -11.33 -0.46
CA ALA A 272 -8.91 -11.97 -1.73
C ALA A 272 -7.68 -12.89 -1.62
N GLN A 273 -6.67 -12.51 -0.82
CA GLN A 273 -5.41 -13.27 -0.69
C GLN A 273 -5.59 -14.78 -0.43
N PRO A 274 -6.36 -15.24 0.58
CA PRO A 274 -6.55 -16.66 0.83
C PRO A 274 -7.34 -17.37 -0.27
N ARG A 275 -8.20 -16.66 -1.02
CA ARG A 275 -8.91 -17.22 -2.17
C ARG A 275 -7.96 -17.44 -3.35
N ILE A 276 -7.06 -16.48 -3.59
CA ILE A 276 -6.02 -16.57 -4.60
C ILE A 276 -5.13 -17.78 -4.32
N CYS A 277 -4.66 -17.96 -3.09
CA CYS A 277 -3.86 -19.13 -2.69
C CYS A 277 -4.59 -20.46 -2.92
N LYS A 278 -5.92 -20.47 -2.82
CA LYS A 278 -6.78 -21.65 -3.06
C LYS A 278 -7.28 -21.76 -4.49
N LYS A 279 -6.89 -20.86 -5.39
CA LYS A 279 -7.42 -20.74 -6.76
C LYS A 279 -8.95 -20.66 -6.83
N GLN A 280 -9.55 -19.85 -5.94
CA GLN A 280 -11.00 -19.66 -5.84
C GLN A 280 -11.40 -18.30 -6.40
N ASN A 281 -12.31 -18.30 -7.35
CA ASN A 281 -12.90 -17.08 -7.90
C ASN A 281 -13.63 -16.25 -6.83
N GLY A 282 -13.77 -14.95 -7.07
CA GLY A 282 -14.44 -14.05 -6.14
C GLY A 282 -14.93 -12.76 -6.75
N ILE A 283 -15.77 -12.05 -6.01
CA ILE A 283 -16.27 -10.73 -6.37
C ILE A 283 -15.93 -9.76 -5.24
N ILE A 284 -15.23 -8.67 -5.59
CA ILE A 284 -15.00 -7.54 -4.70
C ILE A 284 -16.08 -6.50 -4.99
N TRP A 285 -17.05 -6.40 -4.10
CA TRP A 285 -18.15 -5.45 -4.25
C TRP A 285 -17.81 -4.11 -3.60
N HIS A 286 -17.47 -3.15 -4.42
CA HIS A 286 -17.19 -1.79 -4.00
C HIS A 286 -18.13 -0.80 -4.66
N SER A 287 -18.59 0.22 -3.92
CA SER A 287 -19.39 1.32 -4.48
C SER A 287 -18.60 2.14 -5.50
N GLN A 288 -19.30 2.88 -6.34
CA GLN A 288 -18.68 3.82 -7.26
C GLN A 288 -17.86 4.87 -6.49
N GLY A 289 -16.68 5.23 -6.97
CA GLY A 289 -15.79 6.19 -6.30
C GLY A 289 -15.02 5.66 -5.09
N SER A 290 -15.16 4.38 -4.73
CA SER A 290 -14.42 3.75 -3.62
C SER A 290 -12.95 3.46 -3.92
N GLY A 291 -12.53 3.66 -5.18
CA GLY A 291 -11.15 3.43 -5.63
C GLY A 291 -10.87 1.99 -6.05
N LYS A 292 -11.79 1.35 -6.78
CA LYS A 292 -11.65 -0.01 -7.33
C LYS A 292 -10.34 -0.22 -8.08
N SER A 293 -9.95 0.73 -8.93
CA SER A 293 -8.69 0.66 -9.70
C SER A 293 -7.45 0.54 -8.80
N LEU A 294 -7.41 1.28 -7.68
CA LEU A 294 -6.32 1.18 -6.71
C LEU A 294 -6.33 -0.20 -6.00
N THR A 295 -7.52 -0.73 -5.70
CA THR A 295 -7.64 -2.09 -5.14
C THR A 295 -7.06 -3.13 -6.10
N MET A 296 -7.32 -3.01 -7.40
CA MET A 296 -6.72 -3.87 -8.42
C MET A 296 -5.19 -3.74 -8.47
N ILE A 297 -4.65 -2.51 -8.37
CA ILE A 297 -3.19 -2.29 -8.34
C ILE A 297 -2.55 -3.00 -7.14
N TRP A 298 -3.08 -2.82 -5.94
CA TRP A 298 -2.54 -3.47 -4.74
C TRP A 298 -2.65 -4.99 -4.82
N LEU A 299 -3.79 -5.51 -5.30
CA LEU A 299 -3.97 -6.95 -5.44
C LEU A 299 -3.05 -7.55 -6.51
N ALA A 300 -2.89 -6.89 -7.66
CA ALA A 300 -1.98 -7.33 -8.72
C ALA A 300 -0.53 -7.36 -8.25
N ARG A 301 -0.07 -6.33 -7.51
CA ARG A 301 1.27 -6.30 -6.92
C ARG A 301 1.49 -7.44 -5.94
N TRP A 302 0.50 -7.66 -5.06
CA TRP A 302 0.58 -8.78 -4.12
C TRP A 302 0.64 -10.13 -4.84
N ILE A 303 -0.17 -10.34 -5.88
CA ILE A 303 -0.14 -11.56 -6.69
C ILE A 303 1.25 -11.76 -7.31
N ARG A 304 1.81 -10.72 -7.92
CA ARG A 304 3.16 -10.79 -8.52
C ARG A 304 4.25 -11.19 -7.54
N GLU A 305 4.17 -10.69 -6.31
CA GLU A 305 5.19 -10.93 -5.28
C GLU A 305 5.02 -12.29 -4.57
N ASN A 306 3.80 -12.83 -4.53
CA ASN A 306 3.48 -14.02 -3.73
C ASN A 306 3.15 -15.27 -4.55
N VAL A 307 2.98 -15.13 -5.88
CA VAL A 307 2.66 -16.24 -6.76
C VAL A 307 3.74 -16.36 -7.83
N SER A 308 4.32 -17.55 -7.95
CA SER A 308 5.30 -17.84 -9.01
C SER A 308 4.65 -17.78 -10.39
N ASP A 309 5.37 -17.24 -11.38
CA ASP A 309 4.90 -17.09 -12.77
C ASP A 309 3.53 -16.42 -12.88
N ALA A 310 3.21 -15.52 -11.95
CA ALA A 310 1.94 -14.83 -11.93
C ALA A 310 1.78 -13.89 -13.14
N ARG A 311 0.62 -13.96 -13.77
CA ARG A 311 0.22 -13.06 -14.85
C ARG A 311 -1.16 -12.51 -14.57
N VAL A 312 -1.30 -11.20 -14.66
CA VAL A 312 -2.56 -10.51 -14.41
C VAL A 312 -3.09 -9.91 -15.71
N VAL A 313 -4.32 -10.23 -16.03
CA VAL A 313 -5.06 -9.67 -17.17
C VAL A 313 -6.21 -8.83 -16.64
N ILE A 314 -6.23 -7.55 -17.00
CA ILE A 314 -7.31 -6.64 -16.62
C ILE A 314 -8.20 -6.41 -17.82
N ILE A 315 -9.48 -6.69 -17.64
CA ILE A 315 -10.50 -6.55 -18.66
C ILE A 315 -11.45 -5.41 -18.28
N THR A 316 -11.58 -4.45 -19.18
CA THR A 316 -12.47 -3.30 -19.00
C THR A 316 -13.49 -3.20 -20.12
N ASP A 317 -14.62 -2.54 -19.85
CA ASP A 317 -15.67 -2.32 -20.83
C ASP A 317 -15.55 -0.98 -21.57
N ARG A 318 -14.71 -0.04 -21.09
CA ARG A 318 -14.60 1.32 -21.63
C ARG A 318 -13.15 1.75 -21.86
N ASP A 319 -12.91 2.40 -23.00
CA ASP A 319 -11.59 2.92 -23.40
C ASP A 319 -11.03 3.96 -22.40
N GLU A 320 -11.89 4.81 -21.85
CA GLU A 320 -11.50 5.81 -20.86
C GLU A 320 -11.03 5.17 -19.56
N LEU A 321 -11.72 4.11 -19.12
CA LEU A 321 -11.39 3.36 -17.92
C LEU A 321 -10.09 2.56 -18.08
N ASP A 322 -9.91 1.96 -19.25
CA ASP A 322 -8.70 1.23 -19.62
C ASP A 322 -7.46 2.16 -19.60
N LYS A 323 -7.59 3.39 -20.13
CA LYS A 323 -6.53 4.40 -20.04
C LYS A 323 -6.25 4.84 -18.62
N GLN A 324 -7.28 5.00 -17.78
CA GLN A 324 -7.12 5.36 -16.37
C GLN A 324 -6.40 4.25 -15.59
N ILE A 325 -6.75 2.99 -15.85
CA ILE A 325 -6.09 1.83 -15.25
C ILE A 325 -4.65 1.75 -15.72
N GLU A 326 -4.40 1.84 -17.02
CA GLU A 326 -3.03 1.84 -17.58
C GLU A 326 -2.17 2.95 -16.95
N SER A 327 -2.70 4.18 -16.87
CA SER A 327 -2.00 5.30 -16.23
C SER A 327 -1.74 5.02 -14.75
N GLY A 328 -2.75 4.57 -14.01
CA GLY A 328 -2.62 4.28 -12.57
C GLY A 328 -1.56 3.22 -12.26
N PHE A 329 -1.47 2.16 -13.07
CA PHE A 329 -0.40 1.17 -12.91
C PHE A 329 0.97 1.73 -13.27
N LYS A 330 1.11 2.47 -14.36
CA LYS A 330 2.37 3.12 -14.76
C LYS A 330 2.85 4.13 -13.70
N ASP A 331 1.94 4.95 -13.19
CA ASP A 331 2.23 5.94 -12.17
C ASP A 331 2.64 5.28 -10.84
N ALA A 332 2.09 4.10 -10.56
CA ALA A 332 2.50 3.25 -9.45
C ALA A 332 3.83 2.50 -9.70
N GLY A 333 4.44 2.66 -10.87
CA GLY A 333 5.73 2.07 -11.24
C GLY A 333 5.63 0.66 -11.84
N GLU A 334 4.43 0.23 -12.24
CA GLU A 334 4.22 -1.08 -12.85
C GLU A 334 4.25 -1.03 -14.38
N GLN A 335 4.91 -2.01 -14.99
CA GLN A 335 4.95 -2.13 -16.45
C GLN A 335 3.71 -2.87 -16.96
N ILE A 336 2.68 -2.13 -17.29
CA ILE A 336 1.45 -2.65 -17.89
C ILE A 336 1.50 -2.52 -19.42
N GLN A 337 1.09 -3.54 -20.14
CA GLN A 337 0.97 -3.53 -21.59
C GLN A 337 -0.49 -3.69 -22.03
N ARG A 338 -0.87 -2.89 -23.02
CA ARG A 338 -2.22 -2.88 -23.55
C ARG A 338 -2.31 -3.75 -24.81
N ALA A 339 -3.18 -4.75 -24.77
CA ALA A 339 -3.54 -5.52 -25.96
C ALA A 339 -4.53 -4.72 -26.81
N LYS A 340 -4.12 -4.33 -28.02
CA LYS A 340 -4.92 -3.52 -28.95
C LYS A 340 -5.85 -4.34 -29.83
N SER A 341 -5.67 -5.66 -29.88
CA SER A 341 -6.48 -6.62 -30.65
C SER A 341 -6.45 -8.01 -30.00
N GLY A 342 -7.39 -8.87 -30.36
CA GLY A 342 -7.43 -10.25 -29.89
C GLY A 342 -6.18 -11.04 -30.27
N GLY A 343 -5.69 -10.90 -31.49
CA GLY A 343 -4.44 -11.51 -31.92
C GLY A 343 -3.23 -11.06 -31.08
N LYS A 344 -3.18 -9.77 -30.71
CA LYS A 344 -2.11 -9.25 -29.83
C LYS A 344 -2.23 -9.78 -28.40
N LEU A 345 -3.45 -9.96 -27.88
CA LEU A 345 -3.67 -10.58 -26.59
C LEU A 345 -3.17 -12.05 -26.59
N ILE A 346 -3.51 -12.80 -27.62
CA ILE A 346 -3.05 -14.20 -27.79
C ILE A 346 -1.52 -14.27 -27.86
N GLU A 347 -0.89 -13.39 -28.64
CA GLU A 347 0.57 -13.29 -28.72
C GLU A 347 1.19 -13.02 -27.35
N MET A 348 0.65 -12.02 -26.62
CA MET A 348 1.10 -11.69 -25.27
C MET A 348 0.92 -12.86 -24.30
N LEU A 349 -0.23 -13.55 -24.32
CA LEU A 349 -0.49 -14.69 -23.44
C LEU A 349 0.42 -15.88 -23.74
N ASN A 350 0.83 -16.07 -25.00
CA ASN A 350 1.75 -17.12 -25.41
C ASN A 350 3.23 -16.79 -25.12
N ALA A 351 3.56 -15.53 -24.90
CA ALA A 351 4.89 -15.09 -24.48
C ALA A 351 5.05 -15.20 -22.94
N ALA A 352 6.27 -15.26 -22.44
CA ALA A 352 6.53 -15.20 -20.98
C ALA A 352 6.29 -13.81 -20.40
N GLU A 353 6.46 -12.76 -21.20
CA GLU A 353 6.21 -11.35 -20.85
C GLU A 353 5.15 -10.76 -21.81
N PRO A 354 4.38 -9.76 -21.40
CA PRO A 354 4.39 -9.08 -20.10
C PRO A 354 3.59 -9.83 -19.02
N TRP A 355 3.94 -9.58 -17.74
CA TRP A 355 3.23 -10.17 -16.62
C TRP A 355 1.87 -9.48 -16.34
N LEU A 356 1.71 -8.21 -16.75
CA LEU A 356 0.51 -7.41 -16.54
C LEU A 356 -0.01 -6.89 -17.88
N ILE A 357 -1.22 -7.28 -18.20
CA ILE A 357 -1.89 -6.99 -19.47
C ILE A 357 -3.21 -6.28 -19.19
N CYS A 358 -3.53 -5.23 -19.94
CA CYS A 358 -4.90 -4.70 -20.00
C CYS A 358 -5.50 -4.85 -21.39
N THR A 359 -6.81 -5.05 -21.45
CA THR A 359 -7.55 -5.24 -22.69
C THR A 359 -8.99 -4.75 -22.57
N LEU A 360 -9.54 -4.33 -23.71
CA LEU A 360 -10.92 -3.88 -23.83
C LEU A 360 -11.79 -4.98 -24.40
N ILE A 361 -12.95 -5.21 -23.83
CA ILE A 361 -13.95 -6.14 -24.36
C ILE A 361 -14.46 -5.70 -25.73
N HIS A 362 -14.66 -4.41 -25.96
CA HIS A 362 -15.39 -3.89 -27.14
C HIS A 362 -14.54 -3.66 -28.40
N LYS A 363 -13.21 -3.63 -28.32
CA LYS A 363 -12.35 -3.38 -29.50
C LYS A 363 -12.22 -4.58 -30.45
N PHE A 364 -12.89 -5.66 -30.15
CA PHE A 364 -12.70 -6.92 -30.85
C PHE A 364 -13.81 -7.26 -31.84
N GLY A 365 -14.82 -6.41 -31.96
CA GLY A 365 -16.05 -6.68 -32.74
C GLY A 365 -16.18 -6.01 -34.10
N ASN A 366 -15.22 -5.20 -34.59
CA ASN A 366 -15.28 -4.74 -36.01
C ASN A 366 -13.98 -4.08 -36.48
N LYS A 367 -13.49 -4.51 -37.64
CA LYS A 367 -12.41 -3.86 -38.38
C LYS A 367 -12.82 -2.60 -39.15
N ASN A 368 -14.10 -2.24 -39.20
CA ASN A 368 -14.60 -1.28 -40.18
C ASN A 368 -15.72 -0.34 -39.69
N ASP A 369 -15.75 0.18 -38.46
CA ASP A 369 -16.67 1.33 -38.26
C ASP A 369 -16.20 2.24 -37.15
N GLY A 370 -15.98 3.51 -37.53
CA GLY A 370 -15.56 4.62 -36.69
C GLY A 370 -16.71 5.27 -35.89
N ASP A 371 -17.78 4.55 -35.58
CA ASP A 371 -18.90 5.11 -34.80
C ASP A 371 -19.00 4.48 -33.40
N ALA A 372 -18.85 5.34 -32.39
CA ALA A 372 -19.14 5.02 -31.01
C ALA A 372 -20.64 4.76 -30.82
N ILE A 373 -21.07 3.49 -30.89
CA ILE A 373 -22.46 3.12 -30.66
C ILE A 373 -22.67 2.90 -29.17
N SER A 374 -23.48 3.75 -28.56
CA SER A 374 -24.13 3.48 -27.26
C SER A 374 -25.13 2.34 -27.43
N VAL A 375 -24.69 1.11 -27.21
CA VAL A 375 -25.51 -0.10 -27.45
C VAL A 375 -26.13 -0.54 -26.13
N GLY A 376 -27.46 -0.70 -26.11
CA GLY A 376 -28.19 -1.25 -24.96
C GLY A 376 -27.76 -2.65 -24.60
N ASN A 377 -27.89 -3.03 -23.31
CA ASN A 377 -27.36 -4.24 -22.65
C ASN A 377 -27.51 -5.59 -23.40
N LYS A 378 -28.53 -5.78 -24.23
CA LYS A 378 -28.73 -7.02 -25.02
C LYS A 378 -27.79 -7.17 -26.23
N LYS A 379 -27.32 -6.04 -26.81
CA LYS A 379 -26.37 -6.07 -27.93
C LYS A 379 -24.93 -6.25 -27.45
N ALA A 380 -24.59 -5.77 -26.25
CA ALA A 380 -23.26 -5.94 -25.66
C ALA A 380 -22.94 -7.43 -25.37
N SER A 381 -23.91 -8.20 -24.87
CA SER A 381 -23.77 -9.65 -24.66
C SER A 381 -23.50 -10.39 -25.96
N LYS A 382 -24.25 -10.09 -27.02
CA LYS A 382 -24.09 -10.75 -28.33
C LYS A 382 -22.78 -10.40 -29.04
N LEU A 383 -22.25 -9.21 -28.80
CA LEU A 383 -20.92 -8.77 -29.28
C LEU A 383 -19.79 -9.51 -28.55
N LEU A 384 -19.94 -9.73 -27.27
CA LEU A 384 -18.99 -10.50 -26.45
C LEU A 384 -18.93 -11.95 -26.93
N ASP A 385 -20.08 -12.59 -27.18
CA ASP A 385 -20.15 -13.97 -27.67
C ASP A 385 -19.47 -14.11 -29.04
N LEU A 386 -19.75 -13.21 -29.96
CA LEU A 386 -19.12 -13.17 -31.29
C LEU A 386 -17.60 -12.97 -31.20
N TYR A 387 -17.17 -12.09 -30.28
CA TYR A 387 -15.74 -11.88 -30.04
C TYR A 387 -15.04 -13.14 -29.51
N LEU A 388 -15.66 -13.82 -28.55
CA LEU A 388 -15.10 -15.00 -27.95
C LEU A 388 -15.05 -16.18 -28.95
N GLU A 389 -16.07 -16.29 -29.83
CA GLU A 389 -16.04 -17.23 -30.95
C GLU A 389 -14.94 -16.90 -31.96
N GLU A 390 -14.74 -15.63 -32.31
CA GLU A 390 -13.69 -15.21 -33.24
C GLU A 390 -12.30 -15.40 -32.61
N LEU A 391 -12.15 -15.14 -31.33
CA LEU A 391 -10.93 -15.38 -30.59
C LEU A 391 -10.63 -16.89 -30.52
N ALA A 392 -11.63 -17.71 -30.20
CA ALA A 392 -11.48 -19.18 -30.19
C ALA A 392 -11.10 -19.74 -31.55
N LYS A 393 -11.67 -19.22 -32.65
CA LYS A 393 -11.31 -19.57 -34.01
C LYS A 393 -9.91 -19.12 -34.44
N SER A 394 -9.37 -18.08 -33.80
CA SER A 394 -8.03 -17.52 -34.08
C SER A 394 -6.92 -18.13 -33.25
N LEU A 395 -7.25 -19.02 -32.28
CA LEU A 395 -6.26 -19.70 -31.46
C LEU A 395 -5.44 -20.67 -32.30
N PRO A 396 -4.09 -20.62 -32.25
CA PRO A 396 -3.26 -21.68 -32.81
C PRO A 396 -3.59 -23.04 -32.19
N ALA A 397 -3.49 -24.10 -32.93
CA ALA A 397 -3.82 -25.47 -32.47
C ALA A 397 -2.97 -25.91 -31.25
N ASP A 398 -1.79 -25.33 -31.10
CA ASP A 398 -0.84 -25.55 -30.01
C ASP A 398 -0.82 -24.42 -28.96
N PHE A 399 -1.79 -23.51 -28.99
CA PHE A 399 -1.85 -22.41 -28.07
C PHE A 399 -1.98 -22.87 -26.61
N ARG A 400 -1.09 -22.40 -25.78
CA ARG A 400 -1.17 -22.52 -24.32
C ARG A 400 -0.78 -21.20 -23.68
N ALA A 401 -1.72 -20.64 -22.96
CA ALA A 401 -1.42 -19.48 -22.15
C ALA A 401 -0.37 -19.82 -21.08
N LYS A 402 0.71 -19.02 -21.01
CA LYS A 402 1.82 -19.28 -20.10
C LYS A 402 1.61 -18.59 -18.75
N GLY A 403 2.06 -19.23 -17.68
CA GLY A 403 2.03 -18.73 -16.33
C GLY A 403 0.71 -18.98 -15.60
N ASN A 404 0.67 -18.58 -14.32
CA ASN A 404 -0.53 -18.61 -13.49
C ASN A 404 -1.36 -17.35 -13.77
N ILE A 405 -2.48 -17.49 -14.46
CA ILE A 405 -3.27 -16.36 -14.96
C ILE A 405 -4.36 -15.96 -13.98
N TYR A 406 -4.40 -14.69 -13.63
CA TYR A 406 -5.41 -14.03 -12.81
C TYR A 406 -6.10 -12.96 -13.66
N VAL A 407 -7.42 -13.01 -13.75
CA VAL A 407 -8.19 -12.07 -14.56
C VAL A 407 -9.00 -11.15 -13.64
N PHE A 408 -8.81 -9.85 -13.79
CA PHE A 408 -9.62 -8.83 -13.14
C PHE A 408 -10.61 -8.27 -14.14
N ILE A 409 -11.90 -8.36 -13.81
CA ILE A 409 -12.97 -7.83 -14.64
C ILE A 409 -13.59 -6.64 -13.94
N ASP A 410 -13.40 -5.45 -14.49
CA ASP A 410 -14.06 -4.26 -13.97
C ASP A 410 -15.52 -4.20 -14.48
N GLU A 411 -16.42 -3.69 -13.64
CA GLU A 411 -17.85 -3.60 -13.91
C GLU A 411 -18.50 -4.96 -14.30
N CYS A 412 -18.07 -6.05 -13.66
CA CYS A 412 -18.49 -7.43 -13.98
C CYS A 412 -20.02 -7.65 -13.94
N HIS A 413 -20.78 -6.78 -13.27
CA HIS A 413 -22.24 -6.82 -13.25
C HIS A 413 -22.89 -6.50 -14.60
N ARG A 414 -22.15 -5.90 -15.54
CA ARG A 414 -22.62 -5.59 -16.90
C ARG A 414 -22.37 -6.71 -17.88
N THR A 415 -21.48 -7.64 -17.55
CA THR A 415 -21.21 -8.85 -18.33
C THR A 415 -21.99 -10.01 -17.72
N GLN A 416 -22.72 -10.79 -18.52
CA GLN A 416 -23.36 -12.01 -18.02
C GLN A 416 -22.24 -13.00 -17.67
N GLY A 417 -21.91 -13.08 -16.37
CA GLY A 417 -20.69 -13.68 -15.85
C GLY A 417 -20.43 -15.14 -16.23
N GLY A 418 -21.44 -15.91 -16.65
CA GLY A 418 -21.29 -17.31 -17.04
C GLY A 418 -20.52 -17.48 -18.36
N MET A 419 -20.92 -16.75 -19.39
CA MET A 419 -20.33 -16.91 -20.73
C MET A 419 -18.91 -16.34 -20.84
N LEU A 420 -18.63 -15.20 -20.20
CA LEU A 420 -17.28 -14.65 -20.13
C LEU A 420 -16.34 -15.60 -19.38
N HIS A 421 -16.84 -16.21 -18.31
CA HIS A 421 -16.09 -17.19 -17.53
C HIS A 421 -15.72 -18.45 -18.38
N GLU A 422 -16.66 -19.02 -19.09
CA GLU A 422 -16.41 -20.17 -19.95
C GLU A 422 -15.44 -19.85 -21.10
N ALA A 423 -15.58 -18.69 -21.69
CA ALA A 423 -14.69 -18.27 -22.75
C ALA A 423 -13.28 -17.98 -22.27
N MET A 424 -13.13 -17.36 -21.10
CA MET A 424 -11.82 -17.17 -20.48
C MET A 424 -11.15 -18.52 -20.15
N LYS A 425 -11.91 -19.50 -19.66
CA LYS A 425 -11.40 -20.87 -19.48
C LYS A 425 -10.95 -21.49 -20.80
N HIS A 426 -11.76 -21.32 -21.85
CA HIS A 426 -11.40 -21.87 -23.16
C HIS A 426 -10.12 -21.27 -23.73
N ILE A 427 -9.86 -19.97 -23.51
CA ILE A 427 -8.68 -19.25 -24.01
C ILE A 427 -7.47 -19.43 -23.10
N MET A 428 -7.67 -19.36 -21.79
CA MET A 428 -6.58 -19.28 -20.81
C MET A 428 -6.38 -20.59 -20.04
N GLY A 429 -7.22 -21.59 -20.26
CA GLY A 429 -7.20 -22.90 -19.59
C GLY A 429 -8.11 -22.95 -18.35
N ASP A 430 -8.38 -24.17 -17.89
CA ASP A 430 -9.29 -24.41 -16.75
C ASP A 430 -8.77 -23.86 -15.42
N ASP A 431 -7.47 -23.61 -15.32
CA ASP A 431 -6.79 -23.09 -14.12
C ASP A 431 -6.84 -21.57 -13.98
N VAL A 432 -7.50 -20.86 -14.91
CA VAL A 432 -7.65 -19.40 -14.83
C VAL A 432 -8.51 -19.00 -13.64
N MET A 433 -8.06 -18.01 -12.90
CA MET A 433 -8.78 -17.42 -11.77
C MET A 433 -9.40 -16.08 -12.16
N LEU A 434 -10.70 -15.89 -11.87
CA LEU A 434 -11.48 -14.67 -12.13
C LEU A 434 -11.83 -13.93 -10.84
#